data_b0c9f0acdadea0399086f38b7a828b9b
#
_entry.id   b0c9f0acdadea0399086f38b7a828b9b
#
_cell.length_a   1.000
_cell.length_b   1.000
_cell.length_c   1.000
_cell.angle_alpha   90.00
_cell.angle_beta   90.00
_cell.angle_gamma   90.00
#
_symmetry.space_group_name_H-M   'P 1'
#
loop_
_entity.id
_entity.type
_entity.pdbx_description
1 polymer ?
#
loop_
_entity_poly.entity_id
_entity_poly.type
_entity_poly.pdbx_seq_one_letter_code
_entity_poly.pdbx_strand_id
1 'polypeptide(L)'
;MKYLITGLGNIGEEYRNTRHNIGFTVLDALAKASNLVFTDGRYGATATLSLKGRQLILLKPPTYMNLRGNAVRYWMQKENIPLENVLIVVDDLALPFGTLRLKGKGSDAGHNGLKHIAATLGTQDYARLRFGIGNDFPRGGQIDFVLGHFTDEDLKTMDERVATACDIIKSFCLAGISITMNQYNKK
;
A
#
# COMPACT_ATOMS: atom_id res chain seq x y z
N MET A 1 -12.66 -16.63 -2.36
CA MET A 1 -11.42 -16.32 -1.66
C MET A 1 -11.33 -14.80 -1.46
N LYS A 2 -10.91 -14.39 -0.28
CA LYS A 2 -10.84 -12.97 0.08
C LYS A 2 -9.40 -12.53 0.31
N TYR A 3 -9.13 -11.27 -0.06
CA TYR A 3 -7.84 -10.63 0.09
C TYR A 3 -8.01 -9.30 0.81
N LEU A 4 -7.01 -8.91 1.58
CA LEU A 4 -6.97 -7.60 2.23
C LEU A 4 -5.81 -6.80 1.63
N ILE A 5 -6.13 -5.71 0.96
CA ILE A 5 -5.15 -4.81 0.34
C ILE A 5 -5.17 -3.51 1.11
N THR A 6 -4.11 -3.27 1.86
CA THR A 6 -4.02 -2.08 2.74
C THR A 6 -3.02 -1.09 2.16
N GLY A 7 -3.47 0.13 1.91
CA GLY A 7 -2.58 1.23 1.53
C GLY A 7 -2.28 2.09 2.75
N LEU A 8 -1.02 2.44 2.94
CA LEU A 8 -0.61 3.28 4.07
C LEU A 8 -0.50 4.74 3.65
N GLY A 9 -0.83 5.62 4.58
CA GLY A 9 -0.79 7.06 4.39
C GLY A 9 -1.34 7.77 5.62
N ASN A 10 -1.41 9.09 5.55
CA ASN A 10 -1.98 9.92 6.60
C ASN A 10 -3.36 10.43 6.19
N ILE A 11 -4.30 10.41 7.13
CA ILE A 11 -5.63 10.96 6.94
C ILE A 11 -5.57 12.49 7.03
N GLY A 12 -6.30 13.15 6.16
CA GLY A 12 -6.41 14.61 6.14
C GLY A 12 -6.09 15.18 4.77
N GLU A 13 -6.78 16.25 4.40
CA GLU A 13 -6.63 16.89 3.09
C GLU A 13 -5.20 17.43 2.90
N GLU A 14 -4.55 17.86 3.99
CA GLU A 14 -3.18 18.38 3.95
C GLU A 14 -2.14 17.35 3.51
N TYR A 15 -2.45 16.05 3.64
CA TYR A 15 -1.54 14.98 3.25
C TYR A 15 -1.84 14.38 1.88
N ARG A 16 -2.90 14.85 1.24
CA ARG A 16 -3.34 14.32 -0.05
C ARG A 16 -2.25 14.47 -1.10
N ASN A 17 -2.01 13.40 -1.85
CA ASN A 17 -1.01 13.34 -2.92
C ASN A 17 0.43 13.59 -2.47
N THR A 18 0.72 13.46 -1.18
CA THR A 18 2.10 13.48 -0.71
C THR A 18 2.78 12.15 -1.03
N ARG A 19 4.12 12.14 -0.99
CA ARG A 19 4.90 10.92 -1.21
C ARG A 19 4.49 9.82 -0.23
N HIS A 20 4.33 10.17 1.04
CA HIS A 20 3.94 9.21 2.08
C HIS A 20 2.56 8.61 1.83
N ASN A 21 1.69 9.29 1.10
CA ASN A 21 0.34 8.83 0.81
C ASN A 21 0.22 8.03 -0.48
N ILE A 22 1.34 7.60 -1.07
CA ILE A 22 1.27 6.84 -2.33
C ILE A 22 0.44 5.55 -2.19
N GLY A 23 0.44 4.92 -1.01
CA GLY A 23 -0.43 3.76 -0.75
C GLY A 23 -1.92 4.12 -0.90
N PHE A 24 -2.34 5.25 -0.37
CA PHE A 24 -3.70 5.74 -0.54
C PHE A 24 -3.97 6.08 -2.00
N THR A 25 -3.02 6.72 -2.67
CA THR A 25 -3.15 7.10 -4.08
C THR A 25 -3.39 5.87 -4.97
N VAL A 26 -2.64 4.80 -4.74
CA VAL A 26 -2.80 3.56 -5.50
C VAL A 26 -4.18 2.93 -5.27
N LEU A 27 -4.62 2.85 -4.01
CA LEU A 27 -5.93 2.27 -3.71
C LEU A 27 -7.07 3.14 -4.25
N ASP A 28 -6.94 4.46 -4.18
CA ASP A 28 -7.94 5.37 -4.75
C ASP A 28 -8.06 5.19 -6.26
N ALA A 29 -6.93 5.02 -6.96
CA ALA A 29 -6.93 4.77 -8.40
C ALA A 29 -7.60 3.42 -8.74
N LEU A 30 -7.31 2.39 -7.96
CA LEU A 30 -7.91 1.07 -8.16
C LEU A 30 -9.43 1.11 -7.93
N ALA A 31 -9.86 1.78 -6.87
CA ALA A 31 -11.29 1.95 -6.57
C ALA A 31 -12.00 2.74 -7.67
N LYS A 32 -11.40 3.85 -8.11
CA LYS A 32 -11.97 4.70 -9.16
C LYS A 32 -12.14 3.93 -10.48
N ALA A 33 -11.13 3.17 -10.86
CA ALA A 33 -11.16 2.36 -12.09
C ALA A 33 -12.25 1.28 -12.03
N SER A 34 -12.66 0.89 -10.83
CA SER A 34 -13.69 -0.13 -10.60
C SER A 34 -15.05 0.48 -10.22
N ASN A 35 -15.20 1.79 -10.32
CA ASN A 35 -16.42 2.54 -9.96
C ASN A 35 -16.81 2.32 -8.48
N LEU A 36 -15.84 2.24 -7.60
CA LEU A 36 -16.05 2.05 -6.17
C LEU A 36 -15.75 3.34 -5.41
N VAL A 37 -16.45 3.50 -4.28
CA VAL A 37 -16.25 4.62 -3.34
C VAL A 37 -15.89 4.02 -1.98
N PHE A 38 -14.90 4.62 -1.31
CA PHE A 38 -14.54 4.21 0.04
C PHE A 38 -15.61 4.66 1.03
N THR A 39 -15.92 3.79 1.97
CA THR A 39 -16.87 4.07 3.05
C THR A 39 -16.10 4.12 4.38
N ASP A 40 -16.28 5.19 5.14
CA ASP A 40 -15.63 5.33 6.44
C ASP A 40 -16.18 4.31 7.43
N GLY A 41 -15.31 3.79 8.26
CA GLY A 41 -15.64 2.81 9.27
C GLY A 41 -14.72 2.90 10.47
N ARG A 42 -14.97 2.02 11.44
CA ARG A 42 -14.27 2.04 12.73
C ARG A 42 -12.76 1.92 12.61
N TYR A 43 -12.29 1.08 11.69
CA TYR A 43 -10.85 0.81 11.52
C TYR A 43 -10.38 1.26 10.14
N GLY A 44 -10.86 2.41 9.69
CA GLY A 44 -10.46 3.00 8.43
C GLY A 44 -11.54 2.95 7.36
N ALA A 45 -11.21 3.50 6.20
CA ALA A 45 -12.11 3.51 5.05
C ALA A 45 -11.89 2.27 4.20
N THR A 46 -12.99 1.66 3.73
CA THR A 46 -12.92 0.43 2.92
C THR A 46 -13.74 0.52 1.65
N ALA A 47 -13.33 -0.27 0.66
CA ALA A 47 -14.10 -0.53 -0.54
C ALA A 47 -13.85 -1.99 -0.94
N THR A 48 -14.84 -2.68 -1.48
CA THR A 48 -14.70 -4.08 -1.87
C THR A 48 -14.78 -4.21 -3.38
N LEU A 49 -13.74 -4.80 -3.95
CA LEU A 49 -13.61 -5.05 -5.38
C LEU A 49 -13.81 -6.55 -5.65
N SER A 50 -14.74 -6.87 -6.55
CA SER A 50 -14.91 -8.25 -7.03
C SER A 50 -14.05 -8.44 -8.29
N LEU A 51 -13.20 -9.46 -8.28
CA LEU A 51 -12.28 -9.74 -9.38
C LEU A 51 -12.23 -11.23 -9.64
N LYS A 52 -12.90 -11.67 -10.71
CA LYS A 52 -12.88 -13.09 -11.16
C LYS A 52 -13.14 -14.08 -10.02
N GLY A 53 -14.20 -13.84 -9.26
CA GLY A 53 -14.59 -14.71 -8.15
C GLY A 53 -13.87 -14.47 -6.84
N ARG A 54 -12.95 -13.51 -6.79
CA ARG A 54 -12.24 -13.11 -5.60
C ARG A 54 -12.77 -11.79 -5.09
N GLN A 55 -12.74 -11.59 -3.78
CA GLN A 55 -13.10 -10.31 -3.16
C GLN A 55 -11.86 -9.66 -2.59
N LEU A 56 -11.56 -8.46 -3.05
CA LEU A 56 -10.44 -7.64 -2.56
C LEU A 56 -11.01 -6.54 -1.68
N ILE A 57 -10.73 -6.61 -0.38
CA ILE A 57 -11.11 -5.56 0.55
C ILE A 57 -9.98 -4.56 0.57
N LEU A 58 -10.24 -3.37 0.03
CA LEU A 58 -9.28 -2.26 0.00
C LEU A 58 -9.44 -1.47 1.29
N LEU A 59 -8.34 -1.29 2.03
CA LEU A 59 -8.37 -0.64 3.33
C LEU A 59 -7.40 0.52 3.38
N LYS A 60 -7.91 1.70 3.76
CA LYS A 60 -7.08 2.84 4.15
C LYS A 60 -7.21 3.00 5.67
N PRO A 61 -6.23 2.48 6.44
CA PRO A 61 -6.35 2.47 7.90
C PRO A 61 -6.17 3.86 8.49
N PRO A 62 -6.64 4.08 9.74
CA PRO A 62 -6.43 5.35 10.41
C PRO A 62 -4.95 5.58 10.70
N THR A 63 -4.56 6.85 10.78
CA THR A 63 -3.17 7.28 10.97
C THR A 63 -2.70 7.17 12.42
N TYR A 64 -3.64 7.20 13.37
CA TYR A 64 -3.31 7.40 14.79
C TYR A 64 -2.61 6.19 15.40
N MET A 65 -1.49 6.45 16.11
CA MET A 65 -0.76 5.57 17.05
C MET A 65 -1.11 4.08 16.93
N ASN A 66 -0.28 3.25 16.40
CA ASN A 66 -0.42 1.79 16.36
C ASN A 66 -1.74 1.24 15.78
N LEU A 67 -2.66 2.11 15.33
CA LEU A 67 -3.96 1.67 14.83
C LEU A 67 -3.90 1.00 13.48
N ARG A 68 -2.80 1.22 12.72
CA ARG A 68 -2.63 0.58 11.41
C ARG A 68 -2.58 -0.94 11.54
N GLY A 69 -1.79 -1.44 12.47
CA GLY A 69 -1.72 -2.89 12.74
C GLY A 69 -3.04 -3.43 13.25
N ASN A 70 -3.69 -2.71 14.17
CA ASN A 70 -4.99 -3.09 14.70
C ASN A 70 -6.05 -3.16 13.60
N ALA A 71 -6.03 -2.22 12.66
CA ALA A 71 -6.95 -2.21 11.53
C ALA A 71 -6.75 -3.43 10.64
N VAL A 72 -5.51 -3.75 10.29
CA VAL A 72 -5.20 -4.93 9.48
C VAL A 72 -5.67 -6.21 10.18
N ARG A 73 -5.34 -6.36 11.47
CA ARG A 73 -5.75 -7.53 12.25
C ARG A 73 -7.27 -7.65 12.34
N TYR A 74 -7.97 -6.53 12.58
CA TYR A 74 -9.43 -6.51 12.68
C TYR A 74 -10.08 -7.04 11.39
N TRP A 75 -9.66 -6.52 10.25
CA TRP A 75 -10.24 -6.92 8.98
C TRP A 75 -9.87 -8.34 8.57
N MET A 76 -8.67 -8.80 8.91
CA MET A 76 -8.30 -10.20 8.72
C MET A 76 -9.23 -11.13 9.49
N GLN A 77 -9.49 -10.81 10.75
CA GLN A 77 -10.33 -11.65 11.61
C GLN A 77 -11.81 -11.58 11.20
N LYS A 78 -12.30 -10.38 10.94
CA LYS A 78 -13.70 -10.17 10.56
C LYS A 78 -14.06 -10.91 9.28
N GLU A 79 -13.19 -10.88 8.29
CA GLU A 79 -13.43 -11.44 6.96
C GLU A 79 -12.79 -12.81 6.75
N ASN A 80 -12.16 -13.38 7.79
CA ASN A 80 -11.44 -14.66 7.73
C ASN A 80 -10.40 -14.69 6.61
N ILE A 81 -9.56 -13.65 6.57
CA ILE A 81 -8.50 -13.54 5.56
C ILE A 81 -7.20 -14.07 6.13
N PRO A 82 -6.58 -15.10 5.52
CA PRO A 82 -5.29 -15.60 5.98
C PRO A 82 -4.18 -14.60 5.68
N LEU A 83 -3.09 -14.66 6.45
CA LEU A 83 -1.97 -13.73 6.32
C LEU A 83 -1.39 -13.74 4.90
N GLU A 84 -1.35 -14.88 4.24
CA GLU A 84 -0.86 -15.01 2.85
C GLU A 84 -1.68 -14.23 1.83
N ASN A 85 -2.90 -13.81 2.19
CA ASN A 85 -3.79 -13.02 1.33
C ASN A 85 -3.82 -11.54 1.72
N VAL A 86 -2.87 -11.10 2.54
CA VAL A 86 -2.72 -9.69 2.94
C VAL A 86 -1.59 -9.06 2.15
N LEU A 87 -1.85 -7.88 1.57
CA LEU A 87 -0.85 -7.09 0.85
C LEU A 87 -0.86 -5.66 1.38
N ILE A 88 0.30 -5.15 1.74
CA ILE A 88 0.47 -3.77 2.22
C ILE A 88 1.17 -2.96 1.14
N VAL A 89 0.59 -1.81 0.78
CA VAL A 89 1.17 -0.90 -0.24
C VAL A 89 1.76 0.31 0.49
N VAL A 90 3.07 0.52 0.31
CA VAL A 90 3.82 1.53 1.06
C VAL A 90 4.80 2.31 0.17
N ASP A 91 5.15 3.52 0.62
CA ASP A 91 6.24 4.31 0.08
C ASP A 91 7.59 3.75 0.53
N ASP A 92 8.59 3.85 -0.34
CA ASP A 92 9.95 3.35 -0.04
C ASP A 92 11.02 4.34 -0.50
N LEU A 93 11.74 4.90 0.47
CA LEU A 93 12.85 5.84 0.23
C LEU A 93 14.06 5.17 -0.44
N ALA A 94 14.22 3.87 -0.28
CA ALA A 94 15.39 3.15 -0.81
C ALA A 94 15.30 2.88 -2.32
N LEU A 95 14.13 3.11 -2.91
CA LEU A 95 13.91 2.87 -4.34
C LEU A 95 13.72 4.18 -5.08
N PRO A 96 14.30 4.32 -6.28
CA PRO A 96 14.02 5.49 -7.12
C PRO A 96 12.54 5.64 -7.39
N PHE A 97 12.10 6.86 -7.70
CA PHE A 97 10.70 7.12 -7.97
C PHE A 97 10.14 6.16 -9.05
N GLY A 98 8.98 5.60 -8.76
CA GLY A 98 8.26 4.75 -9.71
C GLY A 98 8.74 3.32 -9.79
N THR A 99 9.82 2.97 -9.11
CA THR A 99 10.27 1.59 -9.02
C THR A 99 9.32 0.82 -8.11
N LEU A 100 8.85 -0.34 -8.58
CA LEU A 100 7.90 -1.17 -7.86
C LEU A 100 8.56 -2.49 -7.49
N ARG A 101 8.44 -2.88 -6.22
CA ARG A 101 8.98 -4.14 -5.70
C ARG A 101 7.97 -4.81 -4.81
N LEU A 102 7.60 -6.03 -5.19
CA LEU A 102 6.74 -6.88 -4.40
C LEU A 102 7.62 -7.86 -3.62
N LYS A 103 7.39 -7.98 -2.31
CA LYS A 103 8.11 -8.94 -1.46
C LYS A 103 7.13 -9.63 -0.52
N GLY A 104 7.39 -10.91 -0.23
CA GLY A 104 6.56 -11.70 0.69
C GLY A 104 6.97 -11.56 2.15
N LYS A 105 8.14 -11.00 2.42
CA LYS A 105 8.67 -10.82 3.78
C LYS A 105 9.78 -9.77 3.75
N GLY A 106 10.23 -9.35 4.90
CA GLY A 106 11.36 -8.44 5.02
C GLY A 106 11.21 -7.44 6.15
N SER A 107 12.24 -6.65 6.40
CA SER A 107 12.24 -5.64 7.44
C SER A 107 11.29 -4.49 7.08
N ASP A 108 10.99 -3.65 8.08
CA ASP A 108 10.17 -2.46 7.88
C ASP A 108 10.93 -1.31 7.18
N ALA A 109 12.24 -1.45 7.02
CA ALA A 109 13.12 -0.43 6.40
C ALA A 109 12.95 0.95 7.04
N GLY A 110 12.62 1.01 8.33
CA GLY A 110 12.39 2.25 9.06
C GLY A 110 11.01 2.86 8.87
N HIS A 111 10.12 2.22 8.14
CA HIS A 111 8.76 2.72 7.92
C HIS A 111 7.89 2.44 9.14
N ASN A 112 7.42 3.51 9.81
CA ASN A 112 6.66 3.37 11.05
C ASN A 112 5.37 2.57 10.91
N GLY A 113 4.67 2.73 9.79
CA GLY A 113 3.46 1.96 9.53
C GLY A 113 3.72 0.46 9.46
N LEU A 114 4.81 0.06 8.79
CA LEU A 114 5.20 -1.35 8.72
C LEU A 114 5.65 -1.87 10.09
N LYS A 115 6.33 -1.06 10.89
CA LYS A 115 6.70 -1.43 12.27
C LYS A 115 5.48 -1.75 13.10
N HIS A 116 4.44 -0.91 13.03
CA HIS A 116 3.21 -1.12 13.78
C HIS A 116 2.48 -2.40 13.34
N ILE A 117 2.43 -2.64 12.04
CA ILE A 117 1.79 -3.85 11.49
C ILE A 117 2.55 -5.10 11.94
N ALA A 118 3.88 -5.10 11.81
CA ALA A 118 4.70 -6.24 12.22
C ALA A 118 4.56 -6.52 13.72
N ALA A 119 4.57 -5.47 14.55
CA ALA A 119 4.40 -5.62 16.00
C ALA A 119 3.03 -6.20 16.35
N THR A 120 1.97 -5.77 15.67
CA THR A 120 0.61 -6.24 15.94
C THR A 120 0.40 -7.67 15.46
N LEU A 121 0.90 -8.02 14.27
CA LEU A 121 0.75 -9.36 13.70
C LEU A 121 1.75 -10.36 14.28
N GLY A 122 2.80 -9.88 14.93
CA GLY A 122 3.84 -10.74 15.49
C GLY A 122 4.79 -11.34 14.46
N THR A 123 4.82 -10.78 13.25
CA THR A 123 5.64 -11.30 12.15
C THR A 123 5.92 -10.22 11.11
N GLN A 124 7.03 -10.38 10.40
CA GLN A 124 7.35 -9.58 9.20
C GLN A 124 7.06 -10.37 7.90
N ASP A 125 6.50 -11.57 8.01
CA ASP A 125 6.23 -12.44 6.87
C ASP A 125 4.86 -12.18 6.28
N TYR A 126 4.66 -10.98 5.71
CA TYR A 126 3.48 -10.60 4.96
C TYR A 126 3.88 -9.90 3.68
N ALA A 127 3.04 -10.00 2.65
CA ALA A 127 3.35 -9.40 1.35
C ALA A 127 3.29 -7.87 1.44
N ARG A 128 4.25 -7.21 0.78
CA ARG A 128 4.25 -5.76 0.66
C ARG A 128 4.67 -5.34 -0.73
N LEU A 129 3.96 -4.36 -1.25
CA LEU A 129 4.30 -3.69 -2.50
C LEU A 129 4.96 -2.36 -2.15
N ARG A 130 6.24 -2.23 -2.47
CA ARG A 130 7.02 -1.02 -2.20
C ARG A 130 7.00 -0.15 -3.45
N PHE A 131 6.48 1.05 -3.29
CA PHE A 131 6.46 2.06 -4.35
C PHE A 131 7.59 3.06 -4.07
N GLY A 132 8.60 3.07 -4.93
CA GLY A 132 9.76 3.95 -4.76
C GLY A 132 9.39 5.42 -4.87
N ILE A 133 9.84 6.20 -3.91
CA ILE A 133 9.63 7.67 -3.90
C ILE A 133 10.94 8.44 -3.98
N GLY A 134 12.09 7.74 -3.97
CA GLY A 134 13.40 8.35 -3.99
C GLY A 134 13.80 8.89 -2.63
N ASN A 135 14.99 9.52 -2.58
CA ASN A 135 15.54 10.02 -1.33
C ASN A 135 16.36 11.30 -1.53
N ASP A 136 15.97 12.12 -2.48
CA ASP A 136 16.66 13.37 -2.80
C ASP A 136 16.28 14.46 -1.80
N PHE A 137 16.89 14.40 -0.60
CA PHE A 137 16.67 15.38 0.45
C PHE A 137 17.94 15.55 1.27
N PRO A 138 18.14 16.73 1.89
CA PRO A 138 19.29 16.97 2.73
C PRO A 138 19.22 16.19 4.03
N ARG A 139 20.34 15.98 4.68
CA ARG A 139 20.42 15.31 5.98
C ARG A 139 19.43 15.96 6.97
N GLY A 140 18.61 15.14 7.62
CA GLY A 140 17.57 15.62 8.53
C GLY A 140 16.29 16.05 7.86
N GLY A 141 16.21 16.01 6.50
CA GLY A 141 15.04 16.44 5.74
C GLY A 141 14.07 15.35 5.39
N GLN A 142 14.20 14.15 5.98
CA GLN A 142 13.37 13.00 5.61
C GLN A 142 11.88 13.25 5.84
N ILE A 143 11.50 13.80 6.98
CA ILE A 143 10.10 14.04 7.32
C ILE A 143 9.46 15.00 6.30
N ASP A 144 10.14 16.12 6.03
CA ASP A 144 9.64 17.10 5.05
C ASP A 144 9.54 16.51 3.66
N PHE A 145 10.50 15.64 3.29
CA PHE A 145 10.48 14.99 1.99
C PHE A 145 9.29 14.07 1.81
N VAL A 146 9.05 13.15 2.78
CA VAL A 146 7.95 12.17 2.65
C VAL A 146 6.59 12.85 2.75
N LEU A 147 6.45 13.94 3.49
CA LEU A 147 5.22 14.71 3.58
C LEU A 147 5.10 15.75 2.46
N GLY A 148 6.11 15.89 1.60
CA GLY A 148 6.07 16.76 0.44
C GLY A 148 5.40 16.11 -0.76
N HIS A 149 5.15 16.92 -1.78
CA HIS A 149 4.54 16.47 -3.02
C HIS A 149 5.60 15.98 -4.01
N PHE A 150 5.16 15.17 -4.97
CA PHE A 150 6.02 14.70 -6.05
C PHE A 150 6.43 15.87 -6.94
N THR A 151 7.62 15.74 -7.56
CA THR A 151 8.12 16.76 -8.50
C THR A 151 7.32 16.73 -9.80
N ASP A 152 7.42 17.79 -10.60
CA ASP A 152 6.79 17.82 -11.93
C ASP A 152 7.32 16.68 -12.82
N GLU A 153 8.59 16.35 -12.70
CA GLU A 153 9.19 15.23 -13.42
C GLU A 153 8.56 13.90 -13.02
N ASP A 154 8.38 13.68 -11.71
CA ASP A 154 7.71 12.48 -11.20
C ASP A 154 6.27 12.38 -11.71
N LEU A 155 5.56 13.51 -11.76
CA LEU A 155 4.16 13.53 -12.17
C LEU A 155 3.96 13.15 -13.63
N LYS A 156 4.97 13.30 -14.48
CA LYS A 156 4.88 12.91 -15.90
C LYS A 156 4.59 11.43 -16.09
N THR A 157 5.09 10.58 -15.19
CA THR A 157 4.91 9.12 -15.30
C THR A 157 4.06 8.56 -14.16
N MET A 158 3.50 9.42 -13.30
CA MET A 158 2.76 8.98 -12.11
C MET A 158 1.59 8.07 -12.48
N ASP A 159 0.75 8.48 -13.42
CA ASP A 159 -0.44 7.70 -13.77
C ASP A 159 -0.08 6.30 -14.28
N GLU A 160 0.96 6.20 -15.09
CA GLU A 160 1.45 4.92 -15.61
C GLU A 160 1.99 4.04 -14.47
N ARG A 161 2.75 4.63 -13.54
CA ARG A 161 3.32 3.88 -12.41
C ARG A 161 2.24 3.41 -11.44
N VAL A 162 1.26 4.25 -11.17
CA VAL A 162 0.10 3.89 -10.34
C VAL A 162 -0.72 2.78 -11.02
N ALA A 163 -0.94 2.87 -12.32
CA ALA A 163 -1.65 1.83 -13.07
C ALA A 163 -0.91 0.49 -12.98
N THR A 164 0.42 0.51 -13.09
CA THR A 164 1.24 -0.71 -12.95
C THR A 164 1.12 -1.28 -11.53
N ALA A 165 1.11 -0.43 -10.51
CA ALA A 165 0.89 -0.87 -9.12
C ALA A 165 -0.47 -1.57 -8.98
N CYS A 166 -1.51 -1.04 -9.60
CA CYS A 166 -2.82 -1.67 -9.61
C CYS A 166 -2.79 -3.04 -10.29
N ASP A 167 -2.05 -3.16 -11.39
CA ASP A 167 -1.88 -4.44 -12.10
C ASP A 167 -1.15 -5.47 -11.21
N ILE A 168 -0.15 -5.04 -10.46
CA ILE A 168 0.54 -5.91 -9.50
C ILE A 168 -0.40 -6.43 -8.44
N ILE A 169 -1.25 -5.56 -7.89
CA ILE A 169 -2.26 -5.95 -6.90
C ILE A 169 -3.18 -7.03 -7.46
N LYS A 170 -3.70 -6.82 -8.66
CA LYS A 170 -4.58 -7.79 -9.32
C LYS A 170 -3.87 -9.11 -9.57
N SER A 171 -2.64 -9.06 -10.07
CA SER A 171 -1.83 -10.26 -10.33
C SER A 171 -1.55 -11.04 -9.05
N PHE A 172 -1.24 -10.33 -7.96
CA PHE A 172 -1.04 -10.96 -6.65
C PHE A 172 -2.26 -11.80 -6.26
N CYS A 173 -3.46 -11.26 -6.44
CA CYS A 173 -4.69 -11.94 -6.10
C CYS A 173 -5.04 -13.07 -7.07
N LEU A 174 -4.69 -12.94 -8.35
CA LEU A 174 -5.07 -13.91 -9.39
C LEU A 174 -4.03 -15.02 -9.59
N ALA A 175 -2.74 -14.68 -9.52
CA ALA A 175 -1.65 -15.59 -9.87
C ALA A 175 -0.73 -15.92 -8.69
N GLY A 176 -0.84 -15.22 -7.59
CA GLY A 176 0.00 -15.42 -6.40
C GLY A 176 1.28 -14.62 -6.43
N ILE A 177 1.97 -14.62 -5.28
CA ILE A 177 3.13 -13.75 -5.07
C ILE A 177 4.33 -14.12 -5.95
N SER A 178 4.64 -15.41 -6.11
CA SER A 178 5.84 -15.83 -6.84
C SER A 178 5.78 -15.45 -8.32
N ILE A 179 4.66 -15.71 -8.96
CA ILE A 179 4.46 -15.37 -10.38
C ILE A 179 4.49 -13.85 -10.56
N THR A 180 3.82 -13.13 -9.68
CA THR A 180 3.77 -11.66 -9.75
C THR A 180 5.15 -11.05 -9.55
N MET A 181 5.94 -11.54 -8.59
CA MET A 181 7.32 -11.08 -8.38
C MET A 181 8.18 -11.31 -9.62
N ASN A 182 8.08 -12.48 -10.24
CA ASN A 182 8.85 -12.80 -11.45
C ASN A 182 8.47 -11.88 -12.61
N GLN A 183 7.20 -11.55 -12.75
CA GLN A 183 6.72 -10.72 -13.84
C GLN A 183 7.06 -9.24 -13.67
N TYR A 184 6.96 -8.70 -12.45
CA TYR A 184 7.00 -7.25 -12.23
C TYR A 184 8.29 -6.72 -11.57
N ASN A 185 8.98 -7.51 -10.74
CA ASN A 185 10.15 -7.00 -10.01
C ASN A 185 11.35 -6.64 -10.88
N LYS A 186 11.37 -7.06 -12.13
CA LYS A 186 12.48 -6.80 -13.04
C LYS A 186 12.30 -5.54 -13.88
N LYS A 187 11.19 -4.81 -13.70
CA LYS A 187 10.84 -3.67 -14.55
C LYS A 187 10.93 -2.34 -13.84
#